data_4ab61108cd1925c701ce48c11e095f49
#
_entry.id   4ab61108cd1925c701ce48c11e095f49
#
_cell.length_a   1.000
_cell.length_b   1.000
_cell.length_c   1.000
_cell.angle_alpha   90.00
_cell.angle_beta   90.00
_cell.angle_gamma   90.00
#
_symmetry.space_group_name_H-M   'P 1'
#
loop_
_entity.id
_entity.type
_entity.pdbx_description
1 polymer ?
#
loop_
_entity_poly.entity_id
_entity_poly.type
_entity_poly.pdbx_seq_one_letter_code
_entity_poly.pdbx_strand_id
1 'polypeptide(L)'
;MWNKILALFGKKQVINDKRLLDNEEFTYEYEDIKDINFTAIFANKLANYTVSDSNIDVVGDSPRAILLNDVLKRLKKQLKKAVSRDLGTGGVLVIPYVARNKIYFNILSQNRFIINKRIGEDIIDCTVMAEHIVKDDEHYYRWADYTLQDGNLYIRYHATNEDTKIDMKSIVEWANIEDMAISNVEKMPFMYIKSPADNRHENSDYGVPITFGCKKQINKIMHTLEQIEREFDLKEVFVGADVTMFNGDNALPTNGLYKKVNAGDDEFWEVFDPAFRDEPLFNKLMNQCAMLEKQVGTSKGILTDVETSNATATEIKKMLKDTFDLVDDIRDSLEDGINDFISACDVLANYYNLTPQGEYEVTYDWSYDLLEDPASTFSQLIQGVNQGVIKKVELRQFLKPSETIEEAQNAVDEIKEQNPTTKDLLGE
;
A
#
# COMPACT_ATOMS: atom_id res chain seq x y z
N MET A 1 -24.29 -8.29 20.30
CA MET A 1 -25.46 -8.37 19.39
C MET A 1 -25.10 -9.14 18.12
N TRP A 2 -23.98 -8.91 17.49
CA TRP A 2 -23.40 -9.69 16.37
C TRP A 2 -23.36 -11.21 16.63
N ASN A 3 -22.92 -11.64 17.80
CA ASN A 3 -22.93 -13.06 18.19
C ASN A 3 -24.30 -13.73 18.11
N LYS A 4 -25.41 -12.96 18.11
CA LYS A 4 -26.77 -13.50 17.94
C LYS A 4 -27.15 -13.68 16.48
N ILE A 5 -26.67 -12.81 15.59
CA ILE A 5 -26.92 -12.94 14.14
C ILE A 5 -26.18 -14.14 13.58
N LEU A 6 -24.97 -14.39 14.05
CA LEU A 6 -24.12 -15.50 13.64
C LEU A 6 -24.52 -16.84 14.28
N ALA A 7 -25.20 -16.84 15.43
CA ALA A 7 -25.81 -18.03 16.00
C ALA A 7 -26.96 -18.58 15.14
N LEU A 8 -27.55 -17.79 14.24
CA LEU A 8 -28.54 -18.23 13.26
C LEU A 8 -27.95 -19.04 12.09
N PHE A 9 -26.63 -18.96 11.87
CA PHE A 9 -25.93 -19.64 10.79
C PHE A 9 -25.15 -20.91 11.23
N GLY A 10 -25.48 -21.47 12.39
CA GLY A 10 -24.83 -22.68 12.94
C GLY A 10 -23.43 -22.35 13.44
N LYS A 11 -23.11 -22.74 14.66
CA LYS A 11 -21.90 -22.53 15.44
C LYS A 11 -20.59 -22.44 14.61
N LYS A 12 -20.46 -21.44 13.78
CA LYS A 12 -19.16 -20.96 13.31
C LYS A 12 -18.63 -20.05 14.39
N GLN A 13 -17.45 -20.34 14.87
CA GLN A 13 -16.74 -19.49 15.81
C GLN A 13 -16.41 -18.19 15.06
N VAL A 14 -17.27 -17.19 15.21
CA VAL A 14 -17.03 -15.88 14.64
C VAL A 14 -16.00 -15.20 15.50
N ILE A 15 -14.88 -15.00 14.90
CA ILE A 15 -13.81 -14.16 15.44
C ILE A 15 -14.42 -12.78 15.69
N ASN A 16 -14.21 -12.28 16.87
CA ASN A 16 -14.78 -11.07 17.48
C ASN A 16 -14.77 -9.85 16.57
N ASP A 17 -15.94 -9.37 16.16
CA ASP A 17 -16.14 -8.52 15.00
C ASP A 17 -16.21 -7.03 15.20
N LYS A 18 -15.61 -6.55 16.25
CA LYS A 18 -15.19 -5.14 16.28
C LYS A 18 -14.35 -4.73 15.04
N ARG A 19 -13.78 -5.71 14.34
CA ARG A 19 -12.90 -5.47 13.19
C ARG A 19 -13.60 -4.94 11.94
N LEU A 20 -14.88 -5.21 11.77
CA LEU A 20 -15.62 -4.76 10.58
C LEU A 20 -16.14 -3.34 10.69
N LEU A 21 -16.42 -2.85 11.88
CA LEU A 21 -17.09 -1.57 12.08
C LEU A 21 -16.35 -0.60 13.03
N ASP A 22 -15.54 -1.10 13.98
CA ASP A 22 -14.89 -0.30 15.02
C ASP A 22 -13.36 -0.38 14.95
N ASN A 23 -12.77 -0.26 13.80
CA ASN A 23 -11.32 -0.31 13.71
C ASN A 23 -10.72 1.10 13.68
N GLU A 24 -10.70 1.76 14.84
CA GLU A 24 -9.91 2.97 15.07
C GLU A 24 -8.40 2.76 14.76
N GLU A 25 -7.91 1.51 14.78
CA GLU A 25 -6.52 1.18 14.43
C GLU A 25 -6.29 1.03 12.93
N PHE A 26 -7.35 0.83 12.11
CA PHE A 26 -7.25 0.54 10.68
C PHE A 26 -7.94 1.56 9.78
N THR A 27 -8.69 2.51 10.34
CA THR A 27 -9.30 3.58 9.55
C THR A 27 -8.30 4.71 9.38
N TYR A 28 -8.06 5.09 8.13
CA TYR A 28 -7.40 6.35 7.78
C TYR A 28 -8.37 7.53 8.02
N GLU A 29 -9.03 7.59 9.16
CA GLU A 29 -9.87 8.72 9.48
C GLU A 29 -8.98 9.88 9.92
N TYR A 30 -8.97 10.90 9.10
CA TYR A 30 -8.36 12.18 9.35
C TYR A 30 -9.22 12.98 10.36
N GLU A 31 -9.37 12.51 11.58
CA GLU A 31 -10.11 13.28 12.57
C GLU A 31 -9.28 14.36 13.26
N ASP A 32 -7.96 14.30 13.20
CA ASP A 32 -7.13 15.38 13.74
C ASP A 32 -5.90 15.63 12.86
N ILE A 33 -5.82 16.86 12.30
CA ILE A 33 -4.68 17.38 11.53
C ILE A 33 -3.35 17.34 12.33
N LYS A 34 -3.42 17.04 13.62
CA LYS A 34 -2.27 16.98 14.52
C LYS A 34 -1.51 15.66 14.47
N ASP A 35 -2.13 14.57 14.02
CA ASP A 35 -1.51 13.25 14.04
C ASP A 35 -0.92 12.89 12.69
N ILE A 36 0.37 12.57 12.66
CA ILE A 36 1.05 12.06 11.47
C ILE A 36 0.67 10.60 11.28
N ASN A 37 0.05 10.27 10.15
CA ASN A 37 -0.27 8.89 9.80
C ASN A 37 0.95 8.15 9.23
N PHE A 38 1.77 7.61 10.11
CA PHE A 38 2.97 6.85 9.73
C PHE A 38 2.63 5.61 8.89
N THR A 39 1.53 4.94 9.19
CA THR A 39 1.08 3.76 8.41
C THR A 39 0.83 4.14 6.96
N ALA A 40 0.15 5.27 6.71
CA ALA A 40 -0.08 5.76 5.35
C ALA A 40 1.23 6.13 4.63
N ILE A 41 2.21 6.71 5.34
CA ILE A 41 3.51 7.05 4.76
C ILE A 41 4.22 5.78 4.28
N PHE A 42 4.37 4.77 5.16
CA PHE A 42 4.99 3.49 4.80
C PHE A 42 4.22 2.77 3.69
N ALA A 43 2.90 2.63 3.83
CA ALA A 43 2.05 1.93 2.87
C ALA A 43 2.14 2.56 1.46
N ASN A 44 2.07 3.89 1.35
CA ASN A 44 2.17 4.58 0.07
C ASN A 44 3.57 4.48 -0.55
N LYS A 45 4.61 4.56 0.26
CA LYS A 45 5.99 4.50 -0.23
C LYS A 45 6.35 3.10 -0.70
N LEU A 46 6.02 2.06 0.10
CA LEU A 46 6.23 0.65 -0.27
C LEU A 46 5.37 0.25 -1.48
N ALA A 47 4.09 0.65 -1.53
CA ALA A 47 3.26 0.41 -2.70
C ALA A 47 3.83 1.06 -3.98
N ASN A 48 4.47 2.22 -3.85
CA ASN A 48 5.15 2.84 -4.97
C ASN A 48 6.34 2.00 -5.42
N TYR A 49 7.21 1.57 -4.51
CA TYR A 49 8.36 0.71 -4.84
C TYR A 49 7.95 -0.65 -5.42
N THR A 50 6.84 -1.22 -4.94
CA THR A 50 6.33 -2.51 -5.42
C THR A 50 5.85 -2.45 -6.87
N VAL A 51 5.09 -1.41 -7.23
CA VAL A 51 4.34 -1.36 -8.50
C VAL A 51 5.00 -0.49 -9.57
N SER A 52 5.92 0.42 -9.19
CA SER A 52 6.62 1.24 -10.18
C SER A 52 7.41 0.37 -11.14
N ASP A 53 7.33 0.73 -12.41
CA ASP A 53 8.07 0.11 -13.52
C ASP A 53 7.85 -1.41 -13.69
N SER A 54 6.76 -1.94 -13.10
CA SER A 54 6.36 -3.33 -13.30
C SER A 54 5.65 -3.51 -14.64
N ASN A 55 6.02 -4.53 -15.38
CA ASN A 55 5.30 -4.96 -16.57
C ASN A 55 4.66 -6.34 -16.32
N ILE A 56 3.33 -6.36 -16.19
CA ILE A 56 2.54 -7.56 -15.91
C ILE A 56 1.51 -7.67 -17.03
N ASP A 57 1.54 -8.75 -17.79
CA ASP A 57 0.64 -8.94 -18.92
C ASP A 57 0.10 -10.37 -18.98
N VAL A 58 -1.09 -10.53 -19.57
CA VAL A 58 -1.60 -11.83 -19.99
C VAL A 58 -1.26 -11.97 -21.47
N VAL A 59 -0.42 -12.95 -21.79
CA VAL A 59 0.02 -13.26 -23.14
C VAL A 59 -0.75 -14.44 -23.72
N GLY A 60 -0.98 -14.44 -25.03
CA GLY A 60 -1.68 -15.47 -25.78
C GLY A 60 -2.46 -14.89 -26.95
N ASP A 61 -2.68 -15.70 -27.99
CA ASP A 61 -3.37 -15.30 -29.23
C ASP A 61 -4.89 -15.53 -29.16
N SER A 62 -5.37 -16.12 -28.07
CA SER A 62 -6.79 -16.46 -27.93
C SER A 62 -7.65 -15.23 -27.60
N PRO A 63 -8.94 -15.19 -28.03
CA PRO A 63 -9.87 -14.15 -27.59
C PRO A 63 -10.00 -14.07 -26.06
N ARG A 64 -9.76 -15.20 -25.36
CA ARG A 64 -9.75 -15.28 -23.91
C ARG A 64 -8.55 -14.52 -23.33
N ALA A 65 -7.34 -14.73 -23.85
CA ALA A 65 -6.15 -14.01 -23.44
C ALA A 65 -6.32 -12.48 -23.61
N ILE A 66 -6.88 -12.06 -24.73
CA ILE A 66 -7.16 -10.64 -25.02
C ILE A 66 -8.14 -10.04 -23.98
N LEU A 67 -9.24 -10.76 -23.66
CA LEU A 67 -10.19 -10.32 -22.63
C LEU A 67 -9.53 -10.18 -21.27
N LEU A 68 -8.76 -11.19 -20.83
CA LEU A 68 -8.10 -11.22 -19.54
C LEU A 68 -7.03 -10.13 -19.43
N ASN A 69 -6.26 -9.89 -20.51
CA ASN A 69 -5.28 -8.81 -20.55
C ASN A 69 -5.94 -7.42 -20.45
N ASP A 70 -7.11 -7.22 -21.07
CA ASP A 70 -7.85 -5.96 -20.92
C ASP A 70 -8.33 -5.74 -19.47
N VAL A 71 -8.76 -6.79 -18.79
CA VAL A 71 -9.12 -6.72 -17.36
C VAL A 71 -7.89 -6.40 -16.52
N LEU A 72 -6.76 -7.09 -16.78
CA LEU A 72 -5.50 -6.87 -16.03
C LEU A 72 -4.98 -5.45 -16.23
N LYS A 73 -5.02 -4.91 -17.45
CA LYS A 73 -4.64 -3.50 -17.72
C LYS A 73 -5.45 -2.49 -16.91
N ARG A 74 -6.71 -2.80 -16.62
CA ARG A 74 -7.54 -1.95 -15.76
C ARG A 74 -7.18 -2.13 -14.28
N LEU A 75 -6.85 -3.34 -13.84
CA LEU A 75 -6.37 -3.61 -12.49
C LEU A 75 -5.03 -2.91 -12.25
N LYS A 76 -4.07 -2.99 -13.18
CA LYS A 76 -2.76 -2.30 -13.09
C LYS A 76 -2.89 -0.83 -12.72
N LYS A 77 -3.87 -0.11 -13.27
CA LYS A 77 -4.12 1.32 -12.94
C LYS A 77 -4.53 1.55 -11.49
N GLN A 78 -5.03 0.52 -10.80
CA GLN A 78 -5.46 0.60 -9.41
C GLN A 78 -4.57 -0.22 -8.46
N LEU A 79 -3.57 -0.89 -9.00
CA LEU A 79 -2.74 -1.83 -8.24
C LEU A 79 -1.99 -1.15 -7.09
N LYS A 80 -1.41 0.03 -7.34
CA LYS A 80 -0.79 0.84 -6.29
C LYS A 80 -1.76 1.14 -5.14
N LYS A 81 -3.02 1.44 -5.46
CA LYS A 81 -4.05 1.69 -4.45
C LYS A 81 -4.40 0.41 -3.69
N ALA A 82 -4.46 -0.73 -4.36
CA ALA A 82 -4.72 -2.03 -3.73
C ALA A 82 -3.60 -2.38 -2.75
N VAL A 83 -2.34 -2.30 -3.18
CA VAL A 83 -1.16 -2.58 -2.33
C VAL A 83 -1.07 -1.58 -1.15
N SER A 84 -1.31 -0.28 -1.39
CA SER A 84 -1.31 0.69 -0.29
C SER A 84 -2.40 0.41 0.75
N ARG A 85 -3.59 -0.04 0.31
CA ARG A 85 -4.66 -0.46 1.23
C ARG A 85 -4.32 -1.75 1.96
N ASP A 86 -3.72 -2.71 1.28
CA ASP A 86 -3.23 -3.94 1.88
C ASP A 86 -2.27 -3.66 3.03
N LEU A 87 -1.21 -2.92 2.75
CA LEU A 87 -0.20 -2.55 3.75
C LEU A 87 -0.77 -1.68 4.88
N GLY A 88 -1.79 -0.87 4.59
CA GLY A 88 -2.45 -0.01 5.56
C GLY A 88 -3.45 -0.72 6.46
N THR A 89 -4.13 -1.76 5.96
CA THR A 89 -5.21 -2.46 6.68
C THR A 89 -4.92 -3.92 6.99
N GLY A 90 -3.84 -4.47 6.42
CA GLY A 90 -3.41 -5.85 6.64
C GLY A 90 -3.84 -6.83 5.57
N GLY A 91 -4.81 -6.48 4.74
CA GLY A 91 -5.26 -7.32 3.63
C GLY A 91 -6.24 -6.62 2.71
N VAL A 92 -6.28 -7.08 1.47
CA VAL A 92 -7.19 -6.59 0.44
C VAL A 92 -7.77 -7.74 -0.34
N LEU A 93 -9.09 -7.71 -0.57
CA LEU A 93 -9.75 -8.53 -1.57
C LEU A 93 -10.02 -7.71 -2.83
N VAL A 94 -9.72 -8.30 -4.00
CA VAL A 94 -10.17 -7.78 -5.29
C VAL A 94 -11.13 -8.80 -5.90
N ILE A 95 -12.40 -8.42 -5.95
CA ILE A 95 -13.48 -9.33 -6.36
C ILE A 95 -13.96 -8.93 -7.74
N PRO A 96 -13.76 -9.78 -8.77
CA PRO A 96 -14.31 -9.55 -10.08
C PRO A 96 -15.82 -9.86 -10.11
N TYR A 97 -16.56 -9.13 -10.94
CA TYR A 97 -17.97 -9.37 -11.23
C TYR A 97 -18.29 -8.96 -12.67
N VAL A 98 -19.38 -9.53 -13.21
CA VAL A 98 -19.81 -9.24 -14.58
C VAL A 98 -20.99 -8.27 -14.57
N ALA A 99 -20.88 -7.19 -15.33
CA ALA A 99 -21.96 -6.27 -15.61
C ALA A 99 -21.88 -5.84 -17.08
N ARG A 100 -23.02 -5.73 -17.77
CA ARG A 100 -23.12 -5.32 -19.17
C ARG A 100 -22.14 -6.08 -20.08
N ASN A 101 -22.04 -7.39 -19.91
CA ASN A 101 -21.12 -8.28 -20.65
C ASN A 101 -19.63 -7.88 -20.55
N LYS A 102 -19.22 -7.25 -19.46
CA LYS A 102 -17.83 -6.91 -19.17
C LYS A 102 -17.50 -7.29 -17.72
N ILE A 103 -16.25 -7.69 -17.49
CA ILE A 103 -15.75 -7.97 -16.16
C ILE A 103 -15.31 -6.65 -15.52
N TYR A 104 -15.84 -6.35 -14.36
CA TYR A 104 -15.43 -5.27 -13.46
C TYR A 104 -14.88 -5.87 -12.17
N PHE A 105 -14.36 -5.06 -11.28
CA PHE A 105 -13.88 -5.53 -9.98
C PHE A 105 -14.03 -4.46 -8.90
N ASN A 106 -14.18 -4.91 -7.66
CA ASN A 106 -14.18 -4.09 -6.46
C ASN A 106 -12.93 -4.38 -5.63
N ILE A 107 -12.32 -3.34 -5.04
CA ILE A 107 -11.17 -3.44 -4.14
C ILE A 107 -11.66 -3.16 -2.72
N LEU A 108 -11.61 -4.17 -1.87
CA LEU A 108 -12.12 -4.14 -0.51
C LEU A 108 -10.98 -4.31 0.49
N SER A 109 -10.89 -3.39 1.45
CA SER A 109 -9.92 -3.46 2.54
C SER A 109 -10.33 -4.48 3.59
N GLN A 110 -9.41 -4.89 4.45
CA GLN A 110 -9.57 -5.93 5.47
C GLN A 110 -10.80 -5.74 6.38
N ASN A 111 -11.21 -4.50 6.64
CA ASN A 111 -12.40 -4.18 7.44
C ASN A 111 -13.74 -4.46 6.73
N ARG A 112 -13.74 -4.92 5.48
CA ARG A 112 -14.94 -5.20 4.69
C ARG A 112 -15.15 -6.68 4.37
N PHE A 113 -14.34 -7.57 4.92
CA PHE A 113 -14.52 -9.00 4.73
C PHE A 113 -14.05 -9.81 5.94
N ILE A 114 -14.56 -11.01 6.07
CA ILE A 114 -14.19 -11.99 7.08
C ILE A 114 -13.88 -13.30 6.40
N ILE A 115 -12.70 -13.85 6.64
CA ILE A 115 -12.34 -15.19 6.23
C ILE A 115 -12.85 -16.15 7.30
N ASN A 116 -13.92 -16.89 7.01
CA ASN A 116 -14.55 -17.78 7.97
C ASN A 116 -13.84 -19.13 8.08
N LYS A 117 -13.28 -19.63 6.96
CA LYS A 117 -12.64 -20.94 6.92
C LYS A 117 -11.56 -21.02 5.84
N ARG A 118 -10.45 -21.71 6.17
CA ARG A 118 -9.37 -22.07 5.25
C ARG A 118 -9.11 -23.58 5.31
N ILE A 119 -8.49 -24.09 4.25
CA ILE A 119 -7.83 -25.41 4.21
C ILE A 119 -6.40 -25.15 3.71
N GLY A 120 -5.43 -25.24 4.61
CA GLY A 120 -4.08 -24.75 4.31
C GLY A 120 -4.11 -23.25 4.01
N GLU A 121 -3.56 -22.85 2.87
CA GLU A 121 -3.52 -21.46 2.41
C GLU A 121 -4.81 -21.05 1.67
N ASP A 122 -5.59 -22.02 1.20
CA ASP A 122 -6.80 -21.75 0.41
C ASP A 122 -7.98 -21.29 1.28
N ILE A 123 -8.57 -20.17 0.90
CA ILE A 123 -9.82 -19.68 1.50
C ILE A 123 -10.97 -20.48 0.91
N ILE A 124 -11.81 -21.07 1.78
CA ILE A 124 -12.97 -21.85 1.35
C ILE A 124 -14.31 -21.30 1.84
N ASP A 125 -14.28 -20.32 2.74
CA ASP A 125 -15.49 -19.64 3.23
C ASP A 125 -15.12 -18.20 3.61
N CYS A 126 -15.81 -17.23 3.02
CA CYS A 126 -15.55 -15.81 3.21
C CYS A 126 -16.85 -15.02 3.15
N THR A 127 -17.08 -14.13 4.10
CA THR A 127 -18.19 -13.17 4.11
C THR A 127 -17.67 -11.78 3.76
N VAL A 128 -18.31 -11.13 2.82
CA VAL A 128 -17.89 -9.85 2.27
C VAL A 128 -18.99 -8.81 2.41
N MET A 129 -18.66 -7.61 2.92
CA MET A 129 -19.53 -6.45 2.83
C MET A 129 -19.47 -5.90 1.40
N ALA A 130 -20.42 -6.34 0.56
CA ALA A 130 -20.43 -6.02 -0.86
C ALA A 130 -20.84 -4.56 -1.13
N GLU A 131 -21.75 -4.01 -0.33
CA GLU A 131 -22.27 -2.66 -0.52
C GLU A 131 -22.79 -2.06 0.78
N HIS A 132 -22.66 -0.74 0.92
CA HIS A 132 -23.20 0.04 2.02
C HIS A 132 -23.96 1.23 1.43
N ILE A 133 -25.21 1.40 1.82
CA ILE A 133 -26.08 2.50 1.39
C ILE A 133 -26.59 3.21 2.64
N VAL A 134 -26.59 4.53 2.60
CA VAL A 134 -27.21 5.38 3.63
C VAL A 134 -28.50 5.98 3.04
N LYS A 135 -29.62 5.79 3.72
CA LYS A 135 -30.93 6.27 3.29
C LYS A 135 -31.72 6.69 4.51
N ASP A 136 -32.20 7.94 4.52
CA ASP A 136 -32.95 8.52 5.63
C ASP A 136 -32.21 8.43 6.99
N ASP A 137 -30.90 8.66 7.00
CA ASP A 137 -29.97 8.52 8.12
C ASP A 137 -29.84 7.08 8.68
N GLU A 138 -30.40 6.10 7.99
CA GLU A 138 -30.23 4.69 8.31
C GLU A 138 -29.17 4.04 7.42
N HIS A 139 -28.39 3.12 8.00
CA HIS A 139 -27.31 2.42 7.33
C HIS A 139 -27.74 1.02 6.92
N TYR A 140 -27.65 0.73 5.63
CA TYR A 140 -28.00 -0.56 5.06
C TYR A 140 -26.77 -1.22 4.48
N TYR A 141 -26.53 -2.48 4.84
CA TYR A 141 -25.38 -3.26 4.40
C TYR A 141 -25.84 -4.48 3.63
N ARG A 142 -25.27 -4.69 2.45
CA ARG A 142 -25.43 -5.92 1.69
C ARG A 142 -24.19 -6.77 1.83
N TRP A 143 -24.40 -8.00 2.24
CA TRP A 143 -23.38 -9.01 2.45
C TRP A 143 -23.44 -10.06 1.36
N ALA A 144 -22.27 -10.66 1.05
CA ALA A 144 -22.12 -11.80 0.17
C ALA A 144 -21.31 -12.88 0.89
N ASP A 145 -21.91 -14.05 1.09
CA ASP A 145 -21.26 -15.23 1.66
C ASP A 145 -20.76 -16.11 0.53
N TYR A 146 -19.47 -16.23 0.39
CA TYR A 146 -18.78 -17.11 -0.55
C TYR A 146 -18.44 -18.42 0.14
N THR A 147 -18.93 -19.54 -0.36
CA THR A 147 -18.62 -20.87 0.16
C THR A 147 -18.22 -21.78 -0.98
N LEU A 148 -17.00 -22.33 -0.92
CA LEU A 148 -16.48 -23.32 -1.85
C LEU A 148 -16.61 -24.70 -1.22
N GLN A 149 -17.38 -25.57 -1.84
CA GLN A 149 -17.62 -26.94 -1.36
C GLN A 149 -17.69 -27.91 -2.54
N ASP A 150 -16.88 -28.95 -2.50
CA ASP A 150 -16.87 -30.05 -3.49
C ASP A 150 -16.78 -29.56 -4.96
N GLY A 151 -15.93 -28.57 -5.21
CA GLY A 151 -15.76 -27.97 -6.54
C GLY A 151 -16.92 -27.07 -7.00
N ASN A 152 -17.84 -26.73 -6.09
CA ASN A 152 -18.94 -25.81 -6.35
C ASN A 152 -18.81 -24.57 -5.49
N LEU A 153 -18.90 -23.41 -6.12
CA LEU A 153 -18.96 -22.11 -5.45
C LEU A 153 -20.41 -21.71 -5.25
N TYR A 154 -20.75 -21.40 -4.01
CA TYR A 154 -22.05 -20.82 -3.64
C TYR A 154 -21.84 -19.39 -3.17
N ILE A 155 -22.59 -18.45 -3.76
CA ILE A 155 -22.60 -17.05 -3.34
C ILE A 155 -24.01 -16.74 -2.88
N ARG A 156 -24.18 -16.48 -1.59
CA ARG A 156 -25.47 -16.14 -0.98
C ARG A 156 -25.46 -14.69 -0.54
N TYR A 157 -26.54 -14.00 -0.84
CA TYR A 157 -26.67 -12.60 -0.48
C TYR A 157 -27.67 -12.40 0.66
N HIS A 158 -27.35 -11.51 1.56
CA HIS A 158 -28.26 -11.05 2.60
C HIS A 158 -28.03 -9.58 2.91
N ALA A 159 -29.03 -8.94 3.55
CA ALA A 159 -28.93 -7.55 3.93
C ALA A 159 -29.23 -7.34 5.42
N THR A 160 -28.58 -6.32 5.98
CA THR A 160 -28.83 -5.87 7.36
C THR A 160 -29.02 -4.36 7.38
N ASN A 161 -29.87 -3.90 8.30
CA ASN A 161 -29.92 -2.52 8.73
C ASN A 161 -29.28 -2.51 10.11
N GLU A 162 -28.13 -1.86 10.25
CA GLU A 162 -27.25 -2.00 11.41
C GLU A 162 -27.07 -3.49 11.80
N ASP A 163 -27.71 -3.92 12.90
CA ASP A 163 -27.62 -5.28 13.42
C ASP A 163 -28.83 -6.19 13.04
N THR A 164 -29.82 -5.65 12.35
CA THR A 164 -31.07 -6.40 12.05
C THR A 164 -31.06 -6.90 10.61
N LYS A 165 -31.32 -8.20 10.42
CA LYS A 165 -31.51 -8.79 9.09
C LYS A 165 -32.79 -8.25 8.46
N ILE A 166 -32.69 -7.77 7.23
CA ILE A 166 -33.81 -7.26 6.44
C ILE A 166 -33.99 -8.06 5.15
N ASP A 167 -35.16 -7.92 4.54
CA ASP A 167 -35.39 -8.48 3.20
C ASP A 167 -34.70 -7.61 2.16
N MET A 168 -33.78 -8.18 1.36
CA MET A 168 -33.10 -7.49 0.28
C MET A 168 -34.07 -6.84 -0.72
N LYS A 169 -35.23 -7.43 -0.93
CA LYS A 169 -36.25 -6.90 -1.85
C LYS A 169 -36.87 -5.58 -1.37
N SER A 170 -36.71 -5.24 -0.08
CA SER A 170 -37.15 -3.93 0.44
C SER A 170 -36.30 -2.76 -0.06
N ILE A 171 -35.09 -3.06 -0.58
CA ILE A 171 -34.17 -2.06 -1.14
C ILE A 171 -34.16 -2.22 -2.66
N VAL A 172 -34.60 -1.18 -3.36
CA VAL A 172 -34.81 -1.18 -4.82
C VAL A 172 -33.54 -1.58 -5.57
N GLU A 173 -32.40 -1.10 -5.11
CA GLU A 173 -31.09 -1.34 -5.70
C GLU A 173 -30.67 -2.83 -5.62
N TRP A 174 -31.20 -3.58 -4.65
CA TRP A 174 -30.83 -4.97 -4.38
C TRP A 174 -31.94 -5.99 -4.72
N ALA A 175 -33.12 -5.52 -5.09
CA ALA A 175 -34.31 -6.35 -5.29
C ALA A 175 -34.14 -7.46 -6.35
N ASN A 176 -33.24 -7.25 -7.31
CA ASN A 176 -32.99 -8.21 -8.41
C ASN A 176 -31.69 -9.02 -8.24
N ILE A 177 -31.08 -8.98 -7.05
CA ILE A 177 -29.87 -9.75 -6.78
C ILE A 177 -30.28 -11.11 -6.24
N GLU A 178 -29.87 -12.17 -6.91
CA GLU A 178 -30.17 -13.56 -6.56
C GLU A 178 -28.89 -14.31 -6.17
N ASP A 179 -29.06 -15.35 -5.35
CA ASP A 179 -28.01 -16.27 -5.01
C ASP A 179 -27.46 -16.97 -6.26
N MET A 180 -26.16 -17.24 -6.27
CA MET A 180 -25.48 -17.87 -7.41
C MET A 180 -24.84 -19.18 -7.00
N ALA A 181 -24.80 -20.13 -7.94
CA ALA A 181 -24.03 -21.35 -7.82
C ALA A 181 -23.25 -21.57 -9.12
N ILE A 182 -21.93 -21.75 -9.00
CA ILE A 182 -21.01 -21.97 -10.12
C ILE A 182 -20.30 -23.28 -9.87
N SER A 183 -20.38 -24.22 -10.81
CA SER A 183 -19.72 -25.52 -10.73
C SER A 183 -18.35 -25.50 -11.40
N ASN A 184 -17.49 -26.47 -11.05
CA ASN A 184 -16.13 -26.60 -11.54
C ASN A 184 -15.24 -25.39 -11.17
N VAL A 185 -15.31 -24.98 -9.93
CA VAL A 185 -14.47 -23.91 -9.37
C VAL A 185 -13.50 -24.54 -8.37
N GLU A 186 -12.21 -24.41 -8.63
CA GLU A 186 -11.15 -25.00 -7.79
C GLU A 186 -10.76 -24.09 -6.63
N LYS A 187 -10.77 -22.75 -6.85
CA LYS A 187 -10.39 -21.74 -5.87
C LYS A 187 -11.46 -20.66 -5.73
N MET A 188 -11.42 -19.92 -4.64
CA MET A 188 -12.26 -18.73 -4.47
C MET A 188 -12.07 -17.74 -5.60
N PRO A 189 -13.17 -17.17 -6.17
CA PRO A 189 -13.10 -16.31 -7.34
C PRO A 189 -12.76 -14.86 -6.98
N PHE A 190 -11.66 -14.65 -6.28
CA PHE A 190 -11.15 -13.34 -5.94
C PHE A 190 -9.65 -13.38 -5.68
N MET A 191 -9.00 -12.24 -5.85
CA MET A 191 -7.64 -12.00 -5.42
C MET A 191 -7.64 -11.66 -3.93
N TYR A 192 -6.81 -12.32 -3.14
CA TYR A 192 -6.49 -11.93 -1.78
C TYR A 192 -5.01 -11.60 -1.68
N ILE A 193 -4.70 -10.37 -1.29
CA ILE A 193 -3.36 -9.94 -0.94
C ILE A 193 -3.30 -9.78 0.57
N LYS A 194 -2.23 -10.26 1.18
CA LYS A 194 -1.98 -10.16 2.61
C LYS A 194 -0.69 -9.40 2.84
N SER A 195 -0.74 -8.40 3.72
CA SER A 195 0.45 -7.70 4.18
C SER A 195 1.50 -8.68 4.74
N PRO A 196 2.79 -8.50 4.44
CA PRO A 196 3.86 -9.38 4.92
C PRO A 196 4.08 -9.30 6.43
N ALA A 197 3.45 -8.32 7.11
CA ALA A 197 3.55 -8.20 8.56
C ALA A 197 2.91 -9.39 9.29
N ASP A 198 3.65 -10.02 10.19
CA ASP A 198 3.19 -11.18 10.95
C ASP A 198 2.25 -10.78 12.10
N ASN A 199 1.08 -11.41 12.19
CA ASN A 199 0.11 -11.19 13.25
C ASN A 199 0.46 -12.01 14.51
N ARG A 200 1.50 -11.59 15.20
CA ARG A 200 1.99 -12.26 16.44
C ARG A 200 1.06 -12.08 17.64
N HIS A 201 0.17 -11.10 17.60
CA HIS A 201 -0.72 -10.82 18.72
C HIS A 201 -1.82 -11.87 18.87
N GLU A 202 -2.41 -12.28 17.75
CA GLU A 202 -3.52 -13.24 17.74
C GLU A 202 -3.09 -14.64 17.29
N ASN A 203 -1.86 -14.77 16.80
CA ASN A 203 -1.36 -15.99 16.18
C ASN A 203 -2.35 -16.52 15.13
N SER A 204 -2.89 -15.61 14.34
CA SER A 204 -3.90 -15.89 13.30
C SER A 204 -3.35 -15.55 11.91
N ASP A 205 -3.90 -16.18 10.88
CA ASP A 205 -3.54 -15.94 9.49
C ASP A 205 -4.10 -14.63 8.92
N TYR A 206 -4.81 -13.85 9.73
CA TYR A 206 -5.25 -12.52 9.32
C TYR A 206 -4.06 -11.58 9.15
N GLY A 207 -4.05 -10.88 8.03
CA GLY A 207 -3.08 -9.82 7.82
C GLY A 207 -3.28 -8.67 8.81
N VAL A 208 -2.20 -7.97 9.09
CA VAL A 208 -2.16 -6.79 9.96
C VAL A 208 -1.44 -5.66 9.23
N PRO A 209 -1.72 -4.39 9.57
CA PRO A 209 -1.01 -3.27 8.97
C PRO A 209 0.50 -3.40 9.09
N ILE A 210 1.22 -2.86 8.12
CA ILE A 210 2.70 -2.94 8.09
C ILE A 210 3.37 -2.33 9.32
N THR A 211 2.70 -1.40 10.00
CA THR A 211 3.17 -0.79 11.25
C THR A 211 2.62 -1.48 12.50
N PHE A 212 2.01 -2.66 12.36
CA PHE A 212 1.48 -3.41 13.49
C PHE A 212 2.58 -3.69 14.53
N GLY A 213 2.28 -3.45 15.80
CA GLY A 213 3.28 -3.57 16.88
C GLY A 213 4.17 -2.34 17.06
N CYS A 214 4.14 -1.35 16.17
CA CYS A 214 4.96 -0.13 16.24
C CYS A 214 4.32 1.00 17.07
N LYS A 215 3.09 0.85 17.56
CA LYS A 215 2.32 1.89 18.29
C LYS A 215 3.13 2.61 19.39
N LYS A 216 3.90 1.87 20.19
CA LYS A 216 4.73 2.48 21.24
C LYS A 216 5.84 3.37 20.68
N GLN A 217 6.42 3.00 19.54
CA GLN A 217 7.47 3.77 18.89
C GLN A 217 6.88 5.03 18.23
N ILE A 218 5.75 4.90 17.57
CA ILE A 218 4.99 6.01 17.00
C ILE A 218 4.64 7.03 18.09
N ASN A 219 4.10 6.60 19.21
CA ASN A 219 3.78 7.48 20.32
C ASN A 219 5.00 8.22 20.88
N LYS A 220 6.19 7.58 20.90
CA LYS A 220 7.43 8.27 21.30
C LYS A 220 7.83 9.36 20.31
N ILE A 221 7.65 9.12 19.01
CA ILE A 221 7.93 10.11 17.96
C ILE A 221 6.98 11.29 18.12
N MET A 222 5.67 11.04 18.24
CA MET A 222 4.66 12.08 18.45
C MET A 222 4.97 12.92 19.69
N HIS A 223 5.29 12.27 20.81
CA HIS A 223 5.66 12.99 22.02
C HIS A 223 6.95 13.84 21.84
N THR A 224 7.91 13.38 21.04
CA THR A 224 9.11 14.17 20.77
C THR A 224 8.80 15.37 19.87
N LEU A 225 7.90 15.23 18.89
CA LEU A 225 7.40 16.35 18.09
C LEU A 225 6.70 17.40 18.96
N GLU A 226 5.81 16.98 19.87
CA GLU A 226 5.19 17.89 20.85
C GLU A 226 6.23 18.61 21.73
N GLN A 227 7.31 17.91 22.12
CA GLN A 227 8.39 18.54 22.88
C GLN A 227 9.11 19.60 22.05
N ILE A 228 9.35 19.34 20.77
CA ILE A 228 9.98 20.30 19.83
C ILE A 228 9.08 21.53 19.70
N GLU A 229 7.79 21.35 19.40
CA GLU A 229 6.83 22.46 19.31
C GLU A 229 6.80 23.30 20.60
N ARG A 230 6.75 22.64 21.73
CA ARG A 230 6.79 23.32 23.04
C ARG A 230 8.08 24.12 23.25
N GLU A 231 9.23 23.62 22.79
CA GLU A 231 10.50 24.39 22.87
C GLU A 231 10.43 25.64 21.98
N PHE A 232 9.79 25.57 20.81
CA PHE A 232 9.55 26.73 19.98
C PHE A 232 8.63 27.76 20.65
N ASP A 233 7.53 27.31 21.24
CA ASP A 233 6.58 28.16 21.95
C ASP A 233 7.22 28.84 23.18
N LEU A 234 8.10 28.11 23.90
CA LEU A 234 8.78 28.60 25.10
C LEU A 234 9.97 29.52 24.80
N LYS A 235 10.43 29.56 23.55
CA LYS A 235 11.57 30.39 23.12
C LYS A 235 11.23 31.88 23.00
N GLU A 236 10.01 32.29 23.30
CA GLU A 236 9.70 33.72 23.37
C GLU A 236 10.60 34.37 24.42
N VAL A 237 11.46 35.29 23.96
CA VAL A 237 12.26 36.13 24.82
C VAL A 237 11.32 36.95 25.70
N PHE A 238 11.44 36.82 26.99
CA PHE A 238 10.66 37.67 27.89
C PHE A 238 11.55 38.43 28.86
N VAL A 239 11.07 39.56 29.30
CA VAL A 239 11.73 40.42 30.27
C VAL A 239 11.04 40.24 31.60
N GLY A 240 11.78 39.77 32.60
CA GLY A 240 11.37 39.79 34.00
C GLY A 240 11.57 41.20 34.58
N ALA A 241 10.51 41.82 35.03
CA ALA A 241 10.61 43.14 35.68
C ALA A 241 9.81 43.14 36.99
N ASP A 242 10.25 43.92 37.96
CA ASP A 242 9.52 44.01 39.22
C ASP A 242 8.13 44.56 39.03
N VAL A 243 7.20 44.12 39.87
CA VAL A 243 5.77 44.52 39.79
C VAL A 243 5.59 46.04 39.90
N THR A 244 6.51 46.74 40.55
CA THR A 244 6.47 48.19 40.67
C THR A 244 6.66 48.91 39.33
N MET A 245 7.39 48.31 38.38
CA MET A 245 7.62 48.82 37.04
C MET A 245 6.32 48.78 36.12
N PHE A 246 5.32 48.10 36.57
CA PHE A 246 4.04 47.99 35.86
C PHE A 246 2.97 48.93 36.42
N ASN A 247 3.29 49.73 37.42
CA ASN A 247 2.36 50.66 38.09
C ASN A 247 2.86 52.09 37.95
N GLY A 248 2.00 53.01 37.50
CA GLY A 248 2.28 54.47 37.40
C GLY A 248 2.29 54.98 35.96
N ASP A 249 2.61 56.28 35.78
CA ASP A 249 2.51 56.97 34.49
C ASP A 249 3.52 56.46 33.42
N ASN A 250 4.59 55.81 33.85
CA ASN A 250 5.59 55.18 32.95
C ASN A 250 5.55 53.66 33.03
N ALA A 251 4.38 53.06 33.31
CA ALA A 251 4.24 51.63 33.46
C ALA A 251 4.60 50.87 32.19
N LEU A 252 5.31 49.76 32.35
CA LEU A 252 5.61 48.85 31.25
C LEU A 252 4.35 48.20 30.70
N PRO A 253 4.26 47.95 29.37
CA PRO A 253 3.13 47.23 28.78
C PRO A 253 2.94 45.87 29.42
N THR A 254 1.70 45.46 29.65
CA THR A 254 1.38 44.15 30.25
C THR A 254 1.30 43.03 29.21
N ASN A 255 1.63 43.31 27.92
CA ASN A 255 1.49 42.38 26.82
C ASN A 255 2.74 41.50 26.65
N GLY A 256 2.56 40.20 26.60
CA GLY A 256 3.39 39.11 26.08
C GLY A 256 4.83 39.01 26.53
N LEU A 257 5.65 40.01 26.28
CA LEU A 257 7.10 39.98 26.46
C LEU A 257 7.58 40.30 27.88
N TYR A 258 6.69 40.77 28.77
CA TYR A 258 7.04 41.14 30.12
C TYR A 258 6.37 40.23 31.14
N LYS A 259 7.15 39.68 32.07
CA LYS A 259 6.62 38.91 33.20
C LYS A 259 6.85 39.70 34.51
N LYS A 260 5.76 39.83 35.28
CA LYS A 260 5.78 40.47 36.58
C LYS A 260 6.46 39.52 37.60
N VAL A 261 7.51 39.96 38.22
CA VAL A 261 8.22 39.25 39.25
C VAL A 261 8.13 40.11 40.55
N ASN A 262 7.87 39.49 41.68
CA ASN A 262 7.95 40.16 42.99
C ASN A 262 9.34 39.86 43.57
N ALA A 263 10.33 40.65 43.15
CA ALA A 263 11.71 40.45 43.53
C ALA A 263 12.07 41.17 44.83
N GLY A 264 11.17 42.06 45.30
CA GLY A 264 11.45 42.90 46.47
C GLY A 264 12.53 43.96 46.24
N ASP A 265 12.87 44.20 44.99
CA ASP A 265 13.83 45.21 44.54
C ASP A 265 13.19 46.04 43.40
N ASP A 266 13.02 47.32 43.56
CA ASP A 266 12.31 48.22 42.66
C ASP A 266 13.00 48.38 41.30
N GLU A 267 14.26 47.94 41.15
CA GLU A 267 15.08 48.02 39.94
C GLU A 267 15.32 46.66 39.28
N PHE A 268 14.61 45.61 39.68
CA PHE A 268 14.78 44.29 39.09
C PHE A 268 14.37 44.30 37.62
N TRP A 269 15.33 44.04 36.75
CA TRP A 269 15.17 43.91 35.31
C TRP A 269 16.09 42.79 34.81
N GLU A 270 15.49 41.74 34.23
CA GLU A 270 16.27 40.63 33.69
C GLU A 270 15.66 40.21 32.34
N VAL A 271 16.50 40.11 31.31
CA VAL A 271 16.14 39.55 30.06
C VAL A 271 16.35 38.05 30.10
N PHE A 272 15.28 37.30 29.98
CA PHE A 272 15.32 35.85 29.97
C PHE A 272 15.28 35.37 28.53
N ASP A 273 16.43 34.89 28.02
CA ASP A 273 16.59 34.32 26.68
C ASP A 273 17.04 32.85 26.86
N PRO A 274 16.08 31.90 26.94
CA PRO A 274 16.43 30.49 27.14
C PRO A 274 17.17 29.94 25.94
N ALA A 275 18.25 29.19 26.19
CA ALA A 275 18.96 28.48 25.15
C ALA A 275 18.04 27.42 24.49
N PHE A 276 17.97 27.43 23.17
CA PHE A 276 17.16 26.48 22.42
C PHE A 276 17.86 25.12 22.31
N ARG A 277 17.17 24.04 22.65
CA ARG A 277 17.69 22.66 22.64
C ARG A 277 17.29 21.93 21.36
N ASP A 278 17.44 22.57 20.20
CA ASP A 278 17.03 22.07 18.90
C ASP A 278 17.82 20.82 18.48
N GLU A 279 19.14 20.91 18.43
CA GLU A 279 19.97 19.82 17.93
C GLU A 279 19.78 18.50 18.70
N PRO A 280 19.79 18.45 20.06
CA PRO A 280 19.51 17.21 20.78
C PRO A 280 18.11 16.64 20.54
N LEU A 281 17.10 17.50 20.39
CA LEU A 281 15.72 17.06 20.16
C LEU A 281 15.54 16.52 18.72
N PHE A 282 16.10 17.20 17.71
CA PHE A 282 16.08 16.70 16.34
C PHE A 282 16.88 15.41 16.20
N ASN A 283 18.05 15.29 16.81
CA ASN A 283 18.82 14.04 16.83
C ASN A 283 18.03 12.89 17.49
N LYS A 284 17.33 13.16 18.60
CA LYS A 284 16.44 12.19 19.23
C LYS A 284 15.31 11.77 18.29
N LEU A 285 14.65 12.72 17.61
CA LEU A 285 13.58 12.47 16.64
C LEU A 285 14.07 11.59 15.50
N MET A 286 15.19 11.95 14.88
CA MET A 286 15.77 11.19 13.76
C MET A 286 16.13 9.75 14.15
N ASN A 287 16.72 9.57 15.36
CA ASN A 287 16.99 8.23 15.88
C ASN A 287 15.71 7.42 16.14
N GLN A 288 14.64 8.06 16.61
CA GLN A 288 13.35 7.39 16.83
C GLN A 288 12.70 7.01 15.49
N CYS A 289 12.78 7.85 14.47
CA CYS A 289 12.32 7.55 13.12
C CYS A 289 13.09 6.37 12.51
N ALA A 290 14.43 6.36 12.60
CA ALA A 290 15.25 5.24 12.16
C ALA A 290 14.92 3.92 12.88
N MET A 291 14.60 3.99 14.18
CA MET A 291 14.12 2.81 14.91
C MET A 291 12.76 2.32 14.44
N LEU A 292 11.86 3.24 14.04
CA LEU A 292 10.55 2.88 13.48
C LEU A 292 10.72 2.20 12.12
N GLU A 293 11.55 2.75 11.22
CA GLU A 293 11.90 2.12 9.94
C GLU A 293 12.37 0.68 10.15
N LYS A 294 13.33 0.48 11.06
CA LYS A 294 13.85 -0.86 11.39
C LYS A 294 12.79 -1.79 11.97
N GLN A 295 11.83 -1.29 12.77
CA GLN A 295 10.76 -2.13 13.33
C GLN A 295 9.74 -2.54 12.28
N VAL A 296 9.50 -1.71 11.28
CA VAL A 296 8.66 -2.01 10.11
C VAL A 296 9.34 -3.00 9.17
N GLY A 297 10.66 -3.16 9.28
CA GLY A 297 11.45 -4.03 8.39
C GLY A 297 12.01 -3.31 7.17
N THR A 298 12.04 -1.99 7.19
CA THR A 298 12.61 -1.18 6.12
C THR A 298 14.00 -0.66 6.49
N SER A 299 14.80 -0.39 5.48
CA SER A 299 16.02 0.40 5.60
C SER A 299 15.67 1.88 5.83
N LYS A 300 16.69 2.71 6.13
CA LYS A 300 16.55 4.17 6.08
C LYS A 300 16.11 4.63 4.68
N GLY A 301 15.40 5.76 4.59
CA GLY A 301 15.00 6.37 3.33
C GLY A 301 13.49 6.56 3.15
N ILE A 302 12.67 6.15 4.12
CA ILE A 302 11.23 6.41 4.13
C ILE A 302 10.92 7.63 5.02
N LEU A 303 11.44 7.64 6.24
CA LEU A 303 11.29 8.72 7.22
C LEU A 303 12.59 9.49 7.46
N THR A 304 13.73 8.84 7.24
CA THR A 304 15.05 9.42 7.44
C THR A 304 15.83 9.47 6.14
N ASP A 305 16.74 10.44 6.00
CA ASP A 305 17.56 10.54 4.80
C ASP A 305 18.65 9.46 4.76
N VAL A 306 18.94 8.99 3.54
CA VAL A 306 20.08 8.11 3.27
C VAL A 306 21.28 8.99 2.93
N GLU A 307 22.37 8.84 3.65
CA GLU A 307 23.62 9.54 3.36
C GLU A 307 24.25 8.97 2.08
N THR A 308 24.01 9.62 0.94
CA THR A 308 24.48 9.17 -0.38
C THR A 308 25.65 9.98 -0.93
N SER A 309 26.10 11.02 -0.23
CA SER A 309 27.04 12.03 -0.76
C SER A 309 28.37 11.49 -1.30
N ASN A 310 28.75 10.25 -0.95
CA ASN A 310 29.95 9.57 -1.48
C ASN A 310 29.73 8.06 -1.68
N ALA A 311 28.50 7.56 -1.62
CA ALA A 311 28.23 6.15 -1.73
C ALA A 311 28.15 5.69 -3.19
N THR A 312 28.74 4.53 -3.49
CA THR A 312 28.58 3.87 -4.80
C THR A 312 27.19 3.27 -4.92
N ALA A 313 26.72 3.01 -6.15
CA ALA A 313 25.43 2.36 -6.39
C ALA A 313 25.30 1.02 -5.63
N THR A 314 26.39 0.24 -5.54
CA THR A 314 26.43 -1.03 -4.79
C THR A 314 26.26 -0.81 -3.28
N GLU A 315 26.84 0.25 -2.73
CA GLU A 315 26.65 0.60 -1.31
C GLU A 315 25.24 1.06 -1.04
N ILE A 316 24.64 1.84 -1.93
CA ILE A 316 23.23 2.27 -1.84
C ILE A 316 22.30 1.06 -1.88
N LYS A 317 22.50 0.12 -2.83
CA LYS A 317 21.74 -1.13 -2.87
C LYS A 317 21.86 -1.92 -1.57
N LYS A 318 23.06 -2.01 -1.00
CA LYS A 318 23.27 -2.69 0.28
C LYS A 318 22.61 -1.96 1.45
N MET A 319 22.59 -0.62 1.44
CA MET A 319 21.92 0.19 2.46
C MET A 319 20.39 0.01 2.41
N LEU A 320 19.82 -0.21 1.22
CA LEU A 320 18.38 -0.36 1.01
C LEU A 320 17.90 -1.82 0.98
N LYS A 321 18.79 -2.77 1.26
CA LYS A 321 18.51 -4.20 1.13
C LYS A 321 17.23 -4.64 1.87
N ASP A 322 17.06 -4.24 3.13
CA ASP A 322 15.90 -4.67 3.91
C ASP A 322 14.58 -4.17 3.28
N THR A 323 14.58 -2.95 2.70
CA THR A 323 13.43 -2.42 1.99
C THR A 323 13.12 -3.23 0.72
N PHE A 324 14.17 -3.69 0.01
CA PHE A 324 13.98 -4.53 -1.18
C PHE A 324 13.46 -5.91 -0.83
N ASP A 325 14.06 -6.55 0.16
CA ASP A 325 13.60 -7.86 0.62
C ASP A 325 12.09 -7.79 0.98
N LEU A 326 11.67 -6.72 1.67
CA LEU A 326 10.26 -6.50 1.99
C LEU A 326 9.39 -6.23 0.75
N VAL A 327 9.89 -5.49 -0.24
CA VAL A 327 9.20 -5.25 -1.51
C VAL A 327 9.03 -6.54 -2.30
N ASP A 328 10.02 -7.43 -2.26
CA ASP A 328 9.94 -8.74 -2.92
C ASP A 328 8.89 -9.63 -2.25
N ASP A 329 8.83 -9.69 -0.92
CA ASP A 329 7.77 -10.40 -0.20
C ASP A 329 6.36 -9.90 -0.60
N ILE A 330 6.21 -8.57 -0.81
CA ILE A 330 4.94 -7.98 -1.28
C ILE A 330 4.66 -8.38 -2.73
N ARG A 331 5.68 -8.42 -3.59
CA ARG A 331 5.57 -8.82 -5.00
C ARG A 331 5.16 -10.28 -5.13
N ASP A 332 5.74 -11.17 -4.34
CA ASP A 332 5.38 -12.59 -4.32
C ASP A 332 3.90 -12.78 -3.97
N SER A 333 3.43 -12.12 -2.89
CA SER A 333 2.01 -12.14 -2.52
C SER A 333 1.10 -11.54 -3.60
N LEU A 334 1.61 -10.54 -4.34
CA LEU A 334 0.88 -9.88 -5.42
C LEU A 334 0.79 -10.76 -6.66
N GLU A 335 1.83 -11.51 -7.02
CA GLU A 335 1.82 -12.47 -8.13
C GLU A 335 0.79 -13.57 -7.90
N ASP A 336 0.79 -14.19 -6.71
CA ASP A 336 -0.19 -15.20 -6.33
C ASP A 336 -1.61 -14.63 -6.43
N GLY A 337 -1.82 -13.43 -5.88
CA GLY A 337 -3.11 -12.75 -5.93
C GLY A 337 -3.55 -12.43 -7.37
N ILE A 338 -2.66 -11.97 -8.24
CA ILE A 338 -3.00 -11.67 -9.64
C ILE A 338 -3.33 -12.97 -10.40
N ASN A 339 -2.61 -14.06 -10.17
CA ASN A 339 -2.92 -15.36 -10.75
C ASN A 339 -4.33 -15.83 -10.35
N ASP A 340 -4.67 -15.71 -9.06
CA ASP A 340 -6.01 -16.03 -8.57
C ASP A 340 -7.08 -15.10 -9.17
N PHE A 341 -6.78 -13.80 -9.34
CA PHE A 341 -7.68 -12.85 -9.99
C PHE A 341 -7.94 -13.20 -11.46
N ILE A 342 -6.92 -13.53 -12.22
CA ILE A 342 -7.06 -13.92 -13.61
C ILE A 342 -7.84 -15.24 -13.75
N SER A 343 -7.56 -16.22 -12.88
CA SER A 343 -8.34 -17.46 -12.79
C SER A 343 -9.82 -17.19 -12.47
N ALA A 344 -10.10 -16.30 -11.52
CA ALA A 344 -11.46 -15.86 -11.20
C ALA A 344 -12.17 -15.20 -12.39
N CYS A 345 -11.46 -14.35 -13.13
CA CYS A 345 -11.99 -13.74 -14.36
C CYS A 345 -12.27 -14.78 -15.44
N ASP A 346 -11.44 -15.83 -15.56
CA ASP A 346 -11.65 -16.94 -16.48
C ASP A 346 -12.92 -17.74 -16.13
N VAL A 347 -13.10 -18.09 -14.85
CA VAL A 347 -14.32 -18.75 -14.36
C VAL A 347 -15.58 -17.93 -14.68
N LEU A 348 -15.55 -16.62 -14.43
CA LEU A 348 -16.68 -15.74 -14.77
C LEU A 348 -16.90 -15.61 -16.25
N ALA A 349 -15.83 -15.56 -17.06
CA ALA A 349 -15.94 -15.52 -18.52
C ALA A 349 -16.55 -16.80 -19.09
N ASN A 350 -16.30 -17.96 -18.46
CA ASN A 350 -16.95 -19.23 -18.81
C ASN A 350 -18.43 -19.22 -18.39
N TYR A 351 -18.73 -18.85 -17.15
CA TYR A 351 -20.08 -18.83 -16.61
C TYR A 351 -21.03 -17.93 -17.40
N TYR A 352 -20.57 -16.75 -17.79
CA TYR A 352 -21.35 -15.78 -18.56
C TYR A 352 -21.16 -15.89 -20.08
N ASN A 353 -20.39 -16.87 -20.58
CA ASN A 353 -20.10 -17.06 -21.99
C ASN A 353 -19.58 -15.79 -22.70
N LEU A 354 -18.66 -15.06 -22.06
CA LEU A 354 -18.16 -13.78 -22.58
C LEU A 354 -17.26 -13.96 -23.80
N THR A 355 -16.40 -14.99 -23.79
CA THR A 355 -15.50 -15.37 -24.89
C THR A 355 -15.30 -16.88 -24.88
N PRO A 356 -14.95 -17.52 -26.02
CA PRO A 356 -14.53 -18.91 -26.05
C PRO A 356 -13.34 -19.17 -25.12
N GLN A 357 -13.21 -20.40 -24.63
CA GLN A 357 -12.02 -20.83 -23.91
C GLN A 357 -10.79 -20.76 -24.82
N GLY A 358 -9.62 -20.52 -24.24
CA GLY A 358 -8.36 -20.45 -24.94
C GLY A 358 -7.19 -20.39 -23.98
N GLU A 359 -6.02 -20.76 -24.47
CA GLU A 359 -4.80 -20.74 -23.71
C GLU A 359 -4.33 -19.31 -23.46
N TYR A 360 -3.77 -19.08 -22.28
CA TYR A 360 -3.16 -17.83 -21.85
C TYR A 360 -2.10 -18.11 -20.77
N GLU A 361 -1.16 -17.19 -20.63
CA GLU A 361 -0.13 -17.21 -19.59
C GLU A 361 0.00 -15.81 -18.99
N VAL A 362 0.23 -15.74 -17.68
CA VAL A 362 0.51 -14.47 -16.99
C VAL A 362 2.02 -14.31 -16.88
N THR A 363 2.53 -13.20 -17.34
CA THR A 363 3.97 -12.89 -17.30
C THR A 363 4.24 -11.71 -16.39
N TYR A 364 5.33 -11.79 -15.63
CA TYR A 364 5.74 -10.78 -14.68
C TYR A 364 7.15 -10.31 -15.02
N ASP A 365 7.32 -8.98 -15.06
CA ASP A 365 8.62 -8.34 -15.19
C ASP A 365 8.69 -7.22 -14.14
N TRP A 366 9.42 -7.49 -13.06
CA TRP A 366 9.61 -6.57 -11.97
C TRP A 366 10.92 -5.82 -12.14
N SER A 367 10.84 -4.53 -12.44
CA SER A 367 12.00 -3.66 -12.52
C SER A 367 12.41 -3.15 -11.14
N TYR A 368 13.71 -2.94 -10.96
CA TYR A 368 14.30 -2.22 -9.82
C TYR A 368 14.90 -0.88 -10.25
N ASP A 369 14.47 -0.34 -11.40
CA ASP A 369 15.06 0.84 -12.05
C ASP A 369 15.08 2.09 -11.17
N LEU A 370 14.15 2.21 -10.19
CA LEU A 370 14.17 3.30 -9.20
C LEU A 370 15.46 3.36 -8.36
N LEU A 371 16.30 2.34 -8.45
CA LEU A 371 17.47 2.12 -7.61
C LEU A 371 18.71 1.70 -8.40
N GLU A 372 18.56 1.50 -9.70
CA GLU A 372 19.68 1.31 -10.60
C GLU A 372 20.18 2.68 -11.05
N ASP A 373 21.46 2.94 -10.79
CA ASP A 373 22.14 4.07 -11.42
C ASP A 373 22.19 3.77 -12.93
N PRO A 374 21.49 4.55 -13.77
CA PRO A 374 21.50 4.32 -15.23
C PRO A 374 22.92 4.28 -15.80
N ALA A 375 23.87 4.98 -15.19
CA ALA A 375 25.27 4.97 -15.61
C ALA A 375 25.95 3.62 -15.29
N SER A 376 25.60 2.99 -14.17
CA SER A 376 26.11 1.66 -13.80
C SER A 376 25.56 0.59 -14.73
N THR A 377 24.24 0.59 -14.96
CA THR A 377 23.57 -0.36 -15.87
C THR A 377 24.08 -0.20 -17.30
N PHE A 378 24.23 1.03 -17.78
CA PHE A 378 24.83 1.32 -19.09
C PHE A 378 26.26 0.76 -19.21
N SER A 379 27.08 0.94 -18.16
CA SER A 379 28.45 0.40 -18.14
C SER A 379 28.48 -1.12 -18.18
N GLN A 380 27.57 -1.79 -17.48
CA GLN A 380 27.43 -3.26 -17.50
C GLN A 380 26.96 -3.76 -18.87
N LEU A 381 25.99 -3.08 -19.50
CA LEU A 381 25.52 -3.39 -20.84
C LEU A 381 26.65 -3.25 -21.88
N ILE A 382 27.45 -2.17 -21.80
CA ILE A 382 28.64 -2.02 -22.66
C ILE A 382 29.63 -3.15 -22.47
N GLN A 383 29.90 -3.54 -21.23
CA GLN A 383 30.81 -4.67 -20.95
C GLN A 383 30.23 -5.97 -21.51
N GLY A 384 28.93 -6.23 -21.32
CA GLY A 384 28.24 -7.39 -21.87
C GLY A 384 28.27 -7.46 -23.40
N VAL A 385 28.08 -6.31 -24.08
CA VAL A 385 28.24 -6.22 -25.54
C VAL A 385 29.68 -6.49 -25.97
N ASN A 386 30.67 -5.92 -25.27
CA ASN A 386 32.09 -6.13 -25.58
C ASN A 386 32.54 -7.58 -25.36
N GLN A 387 31.91 -8.29 -24.40
CA GLN A 387 32.16 -9.71 -24.14
C GLN A 387 31.34 -10.64 -25.04
N GLY A 388 30.44 -10.11 -25.86
CA GLY A 388 29.58 -10.87 -26.75
C GLY A 388 28.44 -11.62 -26.07
N VAL A 389 28.10 -11.28 -24.83
CA VAL A 389 27.02 -11.87 -24.02
C VAL A 389 25.70 -11.18 -24.28
N ILE A 390 25.73 -9.87 -24.58
CA ILE A 390 24.57 -9.01 -24.83
C ILE A 390 24.63 -8.50 -26.26
N LYS A 391 23.46 -8.40 -26.94
CA LYS A 391 23.37 -7.87 -28.30
C LYS A 391 23.41 -6.34 -28.29
N LYS A 392 23.97 -5.72 -29.32
CA LYS A 392 23.98 -4.26 -29.52
C LYS A 392 22.58 -3.64 -29.59
N VAL A 393 21.59 -4.43 -29.98
CA VAL A 393 20.17 -4.03 -30.02
C VAL A 393 19.65 -3.79 -28.62
N GLU A 394 19.98 -4.64 -27.66
CA GLU A 394 19.56 -4.51 -26.25
C GLU A 394 20.16 -3.25 -25.63
N LEU A 395 21.44 -2.95 -25.90
CA LEU A 395 22.06 -1.70 -25.46
C LEU A 395 21.38 -0.46 -26.09
N ARG A 396 20.94 -0.56 -27.35
CA ARG A 396 20.21 0.52 -28.00
C ARG A 396 18.82 0.72 -27.42
N GLN A 397 18.10 -0.36 -27.16
CA GLN A 397 16.78 -0.30 -26.51
C GLN A 397 16.85 0.32 -25.11
N PHE A 398 17.92 0.04 -24.37
CA PHE A 398 18.14 0.71 -23.08
C PHE A 398 18.27 2.24 -23.24
N LEU A 399 18.96 2.71 -24.29
CA LEU A 399 19.12 4.15 -24.55
C LEU A 399 17.87 4.79 -25.15
N LYS A 400 17.05 4.00 -25.87
CA LYS A 400 15.82 4.45 -26.54
C LYS A 400 14.68 3.46 -26.35
N PRO A 401 14.06 3.44 -25.15
CA PRO A 401 13.01 2.49 -24.79
C PRO A 401 11.74 2.58 -25.67
N SER A 402 11.58 3.69 -26.41
CA SER A 402 10.42 3.88 -27.32
C SER A 402 10.57 3.19 -28.68
N GLU A 403 11.77 2.71 -29.02
CA GLU A 403 12.01 2.01 -30.29
C GLU A 403 11.59 0.53 -30.17
N THR A 404 10.90 0.00 -31.17
CA THR A 404 10.63 -1.44 -31.27
C THR A 404 11.93 -2.22 -31.53
N ILE A 405 11.91 -3.53 -31.28
CA ILE A 405 13.09 -4.39 -31.55
C ILE A 405 13.54 -4.28 -33.00
N GLU A 406 12.59 -4.21 -33.95
CA GLU A 406 12.88 -4.07 -35.38
C GLU A 406 13.50 -2.71 -35.72
N GLU A 407 12.99 -1.63 -35.16
CA GLU A 407 13.54 -0.28 -35.34
C GLU A 407 14.95 -0.17 -34.73
N ALA A 408 15.15 -0.73 -33.54
CA ALA A 408 16.45 -0.77 -32.88
C ALA A 408 17.47 -1.60 -33.67
N GLN A 409 17.04 -2.75 -34.25
CA GLN A 409 17.89 -3.60 -35.08
C GLN A 409 18.29 -2.86 -36.38
N ASN A 410 17.33 -2.30 -37.10
CA ASN A 410 17.59 -1.56 -38.35
C ASN A 410 18.59 -0.41 -38.11
N ALA A 411 18.41 0.31 -37.02
CA ALA A 411 19.29 1.40 -36.69
C ALA A 411 20.71 0.96 -36.26
N VAL A 412 20.84 -0.21 -35.61
CA VAL A 412 22.17 -0.81 -35.32
C VAL A 412 22.86 -1.23 -36.63
N ASP A 413 22.10 -1.78 -37.58
CA ASP A 413 22.63 -2.21 -38.87
C ASP A 413 23.03 -1.02 -39.74
N GLU A 414 22.23 0.05 -39.78
CA GLU A 414 22.63 1.32 -40.44
C GLU A 414 23.91 1.91 -39.85
N ILE A 415 24.09 1.92 -38.52
CA ILE A 415 25.32 2.42 -37.88
C ILE A 415 26.51 1.54 -38.26
N LYS A 416 26.32 0.21 -38.39
CA LYS A 416 27.36 -0.71 -38.80
C LYS A 416 27.78 -0.49 -40.25
N GLU A 417 26.82 -0.24 -41.18
CA GLU A 417 27.09 0.10 -42.57
C GLU A 417 27.84 1.44 -42.69
N GLN A 418 27.48 2.44 -41.91
CA GLN A 418 28.13 3.75 -41.91
C GLN A 418 29.56 3.75 -41.31
N ASN A 419 29.82 2.81 -40.39
CA ASN A 419 31.11 2.65 -39.71
C ASN A 419 31.59 1.18 -39.77
N PRO A 420 31.98 0.69 -40.96
CA PRO A 420 32.45 -0.69 -41.07
C PRO A 420 33.74 -0.89 -40.27
N THR A 421 33.78 -1.91 -39.44
CA THR A 421 35.00 -2.31 -38.71
C THR A 421 36.02 -2.89 -39.68
N THR A 422 37.30 -2.87 -39.31
CA THR A 422 38.42 -3.37 -40.14
C THR A 422 38.20 -4.85 -40.54
N LYS A 423 37.49 -5.65 -39.76
CA LYS A 423 37.07 -7.03 -40.09
C LYS A 423 35.99 -7.08 -41.18
N ASP A 424 35.03 -6.16 -41.14
CA ASP A 424 33.96 -6.07 -42.14
C ASP A 424 34.50 -5.61 -43.52
N LEU A 425 35.61 -4.87 -43.50
CA LEU A 425 36.30 -4.40 -44.72
C LEU A 425 37.21 -5.48 -45.36
N LEU A 426 37.67 -6.44 -44.57
CA LEU A 426 38.58 -7.51 -44.99
C LEU A 426 37.86 -8.80 -45.37
N GLY A 427 36.54 -8.89 -45.16
CA GLY A 427 35.74 -10.06 -45.54
C GLY A 427 36.03 -11.35 -44.73
N GLU A 428 36.53 -11.21 -43.48
CA GLU A 428 36.79 -12.33 -42.56
C GLU A 428 35.69 -12.42 -41.47
#